data_57dd81eb99bb1b724aea0d8909396244
#
_entry.id   57dd81eb99bb1b724aea0d8909396244
#
_cell.length_a   1.000
_cell.length_b   1.000
_cell.length_c   1.000
_cell.angle_alpha   90.00
_cell.angle_beta   90.00
_cell.angle_gamma   90.00
#
_symmetry.space_group_name_H-M   'P 1'
#
loop_
_entity.id
_entity.type
_entity.pdbx_description
1 polymer ?
#
loop_
_entity_poly.entity_id
_entity_poly.type
_entity_poly.pdbx_seq_one_letter_code
_entity_poly.pdbx_strand_id
1 'polypeptide(L)'
;MRVLLVEDDDEVAVPLVDALSRRGVSVERARDVGEAEAYLAAIDYAAVLLDLGLPDEDGIALLTRMRARGDTRPVLVLSARGAIDARIRGLNEGADEYMVKPFDVDELHARLLAILRRRDGYTGKSLRCGALEFIVETRVAYIDAQPLALSVRETQLLELLLRRCGKVVPKTVVEDQLFGLDSDLGSNAVEVYIHR
;
A
#
# COMPACT_ATOMS: atom_id res chain seq x y z
N MET A 1 -3.66 4.12 -3.56
CA MET A 1 -3.30 3.07 -2.57
C MET A 1 -2.28 3.65 -1.62
N ARG A 2 -2.56 3.63 -0.32
CA ARG A 2 -1.69 4.22 0.72
C ARG A 2 -0.90 3.14 1.44
N VAL A 3 0.41 3.32 1.56
CA VAL A 3 1.36 2.35 2.14
C VAL A 3 2.21 3.08 3.18
N LEU A 4 2.46 2.43 4.31
CA LEU A 4 3.42 2.92 5.29
C LEU A 4 4.80 2.31 4.97
N LEU A 5 5.82 3.15 4.84
CA LEU A 5 7.22 2.76 4.78
C LEU A 5 7.87 3.04 6.14
N VAL A 6 8.39 2.01 6.79
CA VAL A 6 9.15 2.15 8.03
C VAL A 6 10.62 1.93 7.70
N GLU A 7 11.38 3.02 7.64
CA GLU A 7 12.76 3.06 7.15
C GLU A 7 13.45 4.32 7.68
N ASP A 8 14.53 4.20 8.39
CA ASP A 8 15.30 5.32 8.97
C ASP A 8 16.29 5.94 7.99
N ASP A 9 16.81 5.15 7.04
CA ASP A 9 17.80 5.60 6.06
C ASP A 9 17.17 6.46 4.96
N ASP A 10 17.56 7.73 4.87
CA ASP A 10 17.12 8.67 3.84
C ASP A 10 17.59 8.27 2.44
N GLU A 11 18.76 7.61 2.32
CA GLU A 11 19.31 7.18 1.03
C GLU A 11 18.46 6.05 0.41
N VAL A 12 17.78 5.27 1.24
CA VAL A 12 16.84 4.22 0.81
C VAL A 12 15.43 4.76 0.67
N ALA A 13 14.96 5.50 1.68
CA ALA A 13 13.56 5.92 1.75
C ALA A 13 13.17 6.94 0.68
N VAL A 14 13.99 7.99 0.46
CA VAL A 14 13.62 9.08 -0.46
C VAL A 14 13.46 8.58 -1.90
N PRO A 15 14.43 7.86 -2.49
CA PRO A 15 14.27 7.31 -3.84
C PRO A 15 13.11 6.32 -3.95
N LEU A 16 12.87 5.52 -2.91
CA LEU A 16 11.79 4.54 -2.89
C LEU A 16 10.41 5.21 -2.87
N VAL A 17 10.22 6.22 -2.02
CA VAL A 17 8.98 7.02 -1.97
C VAL A 17 8.70 7.64 -3.33
N ASP A 18 9.69 8.28 -3.94
CA ASP A 18 9.56 8.90 -5.27
C ASP A 18 9.18 7.88 -6.36
N ALA A 19 9.86 6.73 -6.35
CA ALA A 19 9.64 5.70 -7.36
C ALA A 19 8.24 5.06 -7.23
N LEU A 20 7.78 4.81 -6.00
CA LEU A 20 6.44 4.28 -5.74
C LEU A 20 5.34 5.31 -6.02
N SER A 21 5.59 6.59 -5.72
CA SER A 21 4.65 7.69 -6.02
C SER A 21 4.40 7.82 -7.52
N ARG A 22 5.45 7.71 -8.34
CA ARG A 22 5.31 7.67 -9.82
C ARG A 22 4.47 6.50 -10.33
N ARG A 23 4.39 5.41 -9.56
CA ARG A 23 3.55 4.23 -9.84
C ARG A 23 2.14 4.32 -9.22
N GLY A 24 1.79 5.49 -8.67
CA GLY A 24 0.46 5.75 -8.10
C GLY A 24 0.25 5.14 -6.71
N VAL A 25 1.33 4.84 -5.98
CA VAL A 25 1.30 4.45 -4.58
C VAL A 25 1.57 5.67 -3.72
N SER A 26 0.62 6.05 -2.86
CA SER A 26 0.86 7.07 -1.83
C SER A 26 1.65 6.45 -0.69
N VAL A 27 2.84 6.95 -0.41
CA VAL A 27 3.72 6.41 0.63
C VAL A 27 3.87 7.44 1.73
N GLU A 28 3.59 7.04 2.95
CA GLU A 28 4.00 7.77 4.16
C GLU A 28 5.19 7.07 4.78
N ARG A 29 6.08 7.83 5.37
CA ARG A 29 7.29 7.32 5.98
C ARG A 29 7.27 7.50 7.48
N ALA A 30 7.59 6.45 8.23
CA ALA A 30 7.99 6.48 9.61
C ALA A 30 9.49 6.15 9.71
N ARG A 31 10.21 6.82 10.61
CA ARG A 31 11.67 6.68 10.77
C ARG A 31 12.06 5.67 11.85
N ASP A 32 11.12 5.31 12.69
CA ASP A 32 11.31 4.39 13.82
C ASP A 32 10.01 3.64 14.13
N VAL A 33 10.09 2.70 15.06
CA VAL A 33 8.94 1.88 15.46
C VAL A 33 7.89 2.71 16.19
N GLY A 34 8.30 3.69 17.01
CA GLY A 34 7.39 4.56 17.76
C GLY A 34 6.51 5.39 16.83
N GLU A 35 7.11 6.01 15.80
CA GLU A 35 6.38 6.77 14.77
C GLU A 35 5.48 5.86 13.96
N ALA A 36 5.97 4.67 13.59
CA ALA A 36 5.19 3.68 12.86
C ALA A 36 3.94 3.24 13.64
N GLU A 37 4.04 2.96 14.93
CA GLU A 37 2.89 2.60 15.77
C GLU A 37 1.86 3.74 15.85
N ALA A 38 2.30 4.99 15.98
CA ALA A 38 1.41 6.15 15.99
C ALA A 38 0.64 6.27 14.66
N TYR A 39 1.31 6.11 13.54
CA TYR A 39 0.68 6.15 12.21
C TYR A 39 -0.28 4.97 12.00
N LEU A 40 0.13 3.75 12.38
CA LEU A 40 -0.70 2.55 12.27
C LEU A 40 -1.98 2.62 13.12
N ALA A 41 -1.96 3.36 14.23
CA ALA A 41 -3.12 3.58 15.08
C ALA A 41 -4.09 4.63 14.51
N ALA A 42 -3.56 5.64 13.79
CA ALA A 42 -4.34 6.78 13.30
C ALA A 42 -4.89 6.57 11.87
N ILE A 43 -4.22 5.74 11.05
CA ILE A 43 -4.43 5.68 9.61
C ILE A 43 -4.57 4.24 9.15
N ASP A 44 -5.50 4.01 8.21
CA ASP A 44 -5.68 2.71 7.56
C ASP A 44 -4.78 2.62 6.32
N TYR A 45 -3.67 1.88 6.45
CA TYR A 45 -2.77 1.57 5.35
C TYR A 45 -3.16 0.25 4.67
N ALA A 46 -3.00 0.22 3.36
CA ALA A 46 -3.21 -0.99 2.55
C ALA A 46 -2.14 -2.05 2.82
N ALA A 47 -0.90 -1.62 3.06
CA ALA A 47 0.24 -2.48 3.42
C ALA A 47 1.31 -1.69 4.18
N VAL A 48 2.26 -2.42 4.76
CA VAL A 48 3.46 -1.89 5.41
C VAL A 48 4.70 -2.43 4.69
N LEU A 49 5.63 -1.55 4.34
CA LEU A 49 7.00 -1.87 3.95
C LEU A 49 7.85 -1.64 5.18
N LEU A 50 8.52 -2.68 5.69
CA LEU A 50 9.15 -2.66 6.99
C LEU A 50 10.63 -3.02 6.91
N ASP A 51 11.51 -2.07 7.23
CA ASP A 51 12.90 -2.43 7.55
C ASP A 51 12.98 -3.07 8.95
N LEU A 52 13.92 -3.97 9.10
CA LEU A 52 14.20 -4.62 10.38
C LEU A 52 15.28 -3.91 11.18
N GLY A 53 16.14 -3.12 10.51
CA GLY A 53 17.29 -2.45 11.13
C GLY A 53 16.99 -1.05 11.64
N LEU A 54 15.88 -0.85 12.36
CA LEU A 54 15.46 0.44 12.84
C LEU A 54 16.28 0.89 14.08
N PRO A 55 16.39 2.22 14.35
CA PRO A 55 17.30 2.75 15.35
C PRO A 55 16.84 2.52 16.80
N ASP A 56 15.55 2.41 17.02
CA ASP A 56 14.94 2.29 18.37
C ASP A 56 14.69 0.83 18.74
N GLU A 57 14.26 -0.02 17.80
CA GLU A 57 13.93 -1.42 18.05
C GLU A 57 14.02 -2.25 16.76
N ASP A 58 14.24 -3.57 16.88
CA ASP A 58 14.17 -4.48 15.71
C ASP A 58 12.74 -4.49 15.12
N GLY A 59 12.61 -4.22 13.81
CA GLY A 59 11.32 -4.20 13.11
C GLY A 59 10.50 -5.49 13.27
N ILE A 60 11.14 -6.63 13.57
CA ILE A 60 10.44 -7.88 13.92
C ILE A 60 9.53 -7.70 15.13
N ALA A 61 9.94 -6.91 16.11
CA ALA A 61 9.11 -6.67 17.30
C ALA A 61 7.83 -5.88 16.94
N LEU A 62 7.92 -4.89 16.05
CA LEU A 62 6.72 -4.22 15.50
C LEU A 62 5.79 -5.21 14.81
N LEU A 63 6.32 -6.06 13.93
CA LEU A 63 5.55 -7.09 13.23
C LEU A 63 4.83 -8.02 14.21
N THR A 64 5.56 -8.54 15.20
CA THR A 64 5.00 -9.44 16.22
C THR A 64 3.87 -8.75 17.01
N ARG A 65 4.05 -7.47 17.40
CA ARG A 65 3.00 -6.70 18.08
C ARG A 65 1.77 -6.45 17.19
N MET A 66 1.98 -6.15 15.90
CA MET A 66 0.87 -6.02 14.95
C MET A 66 0.03 -7.31 14.94
N ARG A 67 0.67 -8.46 14.77
CA ARG A 67 -0.03 -9.76 14.71
C ARG A 67 -0.68 -10.13 16.04
N ALA A 68 -0.05 -9.86 17.17
CA ALA A 68 -0.63 -10.08 18.49
C ALA A 68 -1.91 -9.26 18.74
N ARG A 69 -2.03 -8.08 18.14
CA ARG A 69 -3.24 -7.22 18.18
C ARG A 69 -4.30 -7.61 17.15
N GLY A 70 -4.07 -8.67 16.36
CA GLY A 70 -4.98 -9.11 15.28
C GLY A 70 -4.91 -8.22 14.03
N ASP A 71 -3.87 -7.41 13.89
CA ASP A 71 -3.66 -6.60 12.69
C ASP A 71 -3.26 -7.52 11.52
N THR A 72 -4.12 -7.57 10.51
CA THR A 72 -3.97 -8.41 9.32
C THR A 72 -3.44 -7.64 8.11
N ARG A 73 -3.03 -6.38 8.30
CA ARG A 73 -2.42 -5.61 7.20
C ARG A 73 -1.21 -6.35 6.63
N PRO A 74 -1.08 -6.46 5.30
CA PRO A 74 0.07 -7.08 4.68
C PRO A 74 1.36 -6.36 5.05
N VAL A 75 2.39 -7.13 5.40
CA VAL A 75 3.73 -6.63 5.71
C VAL A 75 4.73 -7.26 4.75
N LEU A 76 5.42 -6.41 3.97
CA LEU A 76 6.57 -6.77 3.18
C LEU A 76 7.83 -6.28 3.89
N VAL A 77 8.65 -7.22 4.34
CA VAL A 77 9.90 -6.91 5.02
C VAL A 77 10.98 -6.55 4.00
N LEU A 78 11.70 -5.46 4.25
CA LEU A 78 12.88 -5.00 3.50
C LEU A 78 14.08 -5.08 4.43
N SER A 79 15.08 -5.89 4.15
CA SER A 79 16.18 -6.06 5.11
C SER A 79 17.51 -6.36 4.45
N ALA A 80 18.61 -5.85 5.03
CA ALA A 80 19.96 -6.25 4.67
C ALA A 80 20.32 -7.67 5.15
N ARG A 81 19.48 -8.30 5.99
CA ARG A 81 19.67 -9.65 6.53
C ARG A 81 19.31 -10.69 5.46
N GLY A 82 20.26 -11.00 4.58
CA GLY A 82 20.06 -11.97 3.49
C GLY A 82 20.13 -13.44 3.88
N ALA A 83 20.48 -13.77 5.12
CA ALA A 83 20.59 -15.16 5.58
C ALA A 83 19.22 -15.86 5.53
N ILE A 84 19.22 -17.13 5.11
CA ILE A 84 18.00 -17.93 4.96
C ILE A 84 17.21 -18.00 6.27
N ASP A 85 17.90 -18.16 7.40
CA ASP A 85 17.28 -18.24 8.72
C ASP A 85 16.56 -16.92 9.10
N ALA A 86 17.10 -15.76 8.74
CA ALA A 86 16.46 -14.48 8.96
C ALA A 86 15.16 -14.32 8.16
N ARG A 87 15.16 -14.79 6.91
CA ARG A 87 13.95 -14.79 6.06
C ARG A 87 12.88 -15.73 6.61
N ILE A 88 13.28 -16.96 6.99
CA ILE A 88 12.36 -17.95 7.59
C ILE A 88 11.76 -17.38 8.87
N ARG A 89 12.58 -16.76 9.73
CA ARG A 89 12.09 -16.12 10.95
C ARG A 89 11.09 -15.00 10.65
N GLY A 90 11.41 -14.07 9.74
CA GLY A 90 10.50 -12.98 9.38
C GLY A 90 9.13 -13.48 8.89
N LEU A 91 9.13 -14.50 8.03
CA LEU A 91 7.90 -15.11 7.52
C LEU A 91 7.12 -15.83 8.62
N ASN A 92 7.79 -16.57 9.53
CA ASN A 92 7.15 -17.24 10.65
C ASN A 92 6.54 -16.26 11.67
N GLU A 93 7.14 -15.07 11.84
CA GLU A 93 6.61 -14.00 12.69
C GLU A 93 5.41 -13.26 12.04
N GLY A 94 5.04 -13.64 10.81
CA GLY A 94 3.82 -13.20 10.15
C GLY A 94 4.03 -12.14 9.05
N ALA A 95 5.24 -12.00 8.52
CA ALA A 95 5.43 -11.25 7.28
C ALA A 95 4.76 -11.98 6.10
N ASP A 96 4.13 -11.22 5.20
CA ASP A 96 3.50 -11.77 3.99
C ASP A 96 4.51 -11.97 2.86
N GLU A 97 5.61 -11.21 2.90
CA GLU A 97 6.69 -11.29 1.93
C GLU A 97 8.00 -10.75 2.54
N TYR A 98 9.14 -11.14 1.96
CA TYR A 98 10.46 -10.72 2.42
C TYR A 98 11.38 -10.44 1.24
N MET A 99 12.01 -9.25 1.23
CA MET A 99 13.00 -8.85 0.24
C MET A 99 14.32 -8.46 0.88
N VAL A 100 15.41 -8.85 0.24
CA VAL A 100 16.77 -8.53 0.69
C VAL A 100 17.25 -7.26 0.00
N LYS A 101 17.82 -6.32 0.74
CA LYS A 101 18.51 -5.13 0.21
C LYS A 101 19.90 -5.54 -0.35
N PRO A 102 20.33 -5.00 -1.50
CA PRO A 102 19.61 -4.09 -2.37
C PRO A 102 18.55 -4.82 -3.23
N PHE A 103 17.45 -4.14 -3.54
CA PHE A 103 16.35 -4.68 -4.33
C PHE A 103 16.00 -3.77 -5.52
N ASP A 104 15.39 -4.35 -6.52
CA ASP A 104 14.81 -3.63 -7.64
C ASP A 104 13.42 -3.10 -7.27
N VAL A 105 13.12 -1.84 -7.62
CA VAL A 105 11.84 -1.19 -7.28
C VAL A 105 10.68 -1.79 -8.05
N ASP A 106 10.88 -2.26 -9.27
CA ASP A 106 9.83 -2.91 -10.05
C ASP A 106 9.48 -4.28 -9.46
N GLU A 107 10.49 -5.03 -8.96
CA GLU A 107 10.27 -6.26 -8.22
C GLU A 107 9.49 -5.98 -6.92
N LEU A 108 9.90 -4.97 -6.14
CA LEU A 108 9.21 -4.58 -4.91
C LEU A 108 7.75 -4.23 -5.20
N HIS A 109 7.49 -3.40 -6.20
CA HIS A 109 6.14 -3.01 -6.58
C HIS A 109 5.28 -4.22 -7.01
N ALA A 110 5.85 -5.14 -7.81
CA ALA A 110 5.16 -6.37 -8.21
C ALA A 110 4.79 -7.26 -7.00
N ARG A 111 5.70 -7.43 -6.03
CA ARG A 111 5.47 -8.19 -4.81
C ARG A 111 4.43 -7.51 -3.90
N LEU A 112 4.51 -6.19 -3.75
CA LEU A 112 3.52 -5.40 -3.01
C LEU A 112 2.11 -5.60 -3.58
N LEU A 113 1.95 -5.53 -4.91
CA LEU A 113 0.66 -5.82 -5.55
C LEU A 113 0.22 -7.27 -5.35
N ALA A 114 1.15 -8.22 -5.31
CA ALA A 114 0.81 -9.62 -5.11
C ALA A 114 0.27 -9.91 -3.70
N ILE A 115 0.87 -9.35 -2.64
CA ILE A 115 0.39 -9.53 -1.27
C ILE A 115 -0.97 -8.85 -1.04
N LEU A 116 -1.18 -7.67 -1.65
CA LEU A 116 -2.46 -6.97 -1.58
C LEU A 116 -3.59 -7.78 -2.24
N ARG A 117 -3.33 -8.40 -3.39
CA ARG A 117 -4.31 -9.29 -4.04
C ARG A 117 -4.71 -10.46 -3.13
N ARG A 118 -3.76 -11.08 -2.43
CA ARG A 118 -4.04 -12.20 -1.51
C ARG A 118 -4.93 -11.79 -0.35
N ARG A 119 -4.70 -10.60 0.23
CA ARG A 119 -5.51 -10.07 1.34
C ARG A 119 -6.99 -9.90 0.97
N ASP A 120 -7.26 -9.36 -0.20
CA ASP A 120 -8.62 -9.06 -0.64
C ASP A 120 -9.42 -10.31 -1.05
N GLY A 121 -8.87 -11.53 -0.86
CA GLY A 121 -9.46 -12.79 -1.33
C GLY A 121 -9.56 -12.85 -2.86
N TYR A 122 -8.81 -11.98 -3.52
CA TYR A 122 -8.93 -11.72 -4.95
C TYR A 122 -8.04 -12.66 -5.74
N THR A 123 -8.65 -13.66 -6.36
CA THR A 123 -7.99 -14.63 -7.26
C THR A 123 -8.04 -14.21 -8.74
N GLY A 124 -8.67 -13.07 -9.03
CA GLY A 124 -8.94 -12.62 -10.40
C GLY A 124 -8.03 -11.47 -10.85
N LYS A 125 -7.79 -11.40 -12.14
CA LYS A 125 -6.99 -10.35 -12.79
C LYS A 125 -7.76 -9.03 -12.95
N SER A 126 -9.07 -9.00 -12.66
CA SER A 126 -9.93 -7.83 -12.83
C SER A 126 -10.95 -7.64 -11.70
N LEU A 127 -11.28 -6.38 -11.35
CA LEU A 127 -12.41 -5.99 -10.49
C LEU A 127 -13.62 -5.73 -11.39
N ARG A 128 -14.81 -6.22 -11.00
CA ARG A 128 -16.03 -6.01 -11.80
C ARG A 128 -17.18 -5.46 -10.95
N CYS A 129 -17.89 -4.51 -11.52
CA CYS A 129 -19.14 -4.01 -10.97
C CYS A 129 -20.09 -3.63 -12.12
N GLY A 130 -21.12 -4.44 -12.36
CA GLY A 130 -21.96 -4.30 -13.55
C GLY A 130 -21.15 -4.49 -14.83
N ALA A 131 -21.29 -3.57 -15.79
CA ALA A 131 -20.53 -3.56 -17.05
C ALA A 131 -19.09 -3.05 -16.93
N LEU A 132 -18.73 -2.51 -15.78
CA LEU A 132 -17.39 -1.96 -15.51
C LEU A 132 -16.43 -3.08 -15.11
N GLU A 133 -15.32 -3.17 -15.81
CA GLU A 133 -14.20 -4.06 -15.50
C GLU A 133 -12.92 -3.26 -15.36
N PHE A 134 -12.16 -3.51 -14.30
CA PHE A 134 -10.87 -2.87 -14.04
C PHE A 134 -9.79 -3.94 -13.94
N ILE A 135 -8.82 -3.91 -14.84
CA ILE A 135 -7.68 -4.84 -14.83
C ILE A 135 -6.64 -4.29 -13.84
N VAL A 136 -6.47 -4.97 -12.73
CA VAL A 136 -5.60 -4.50 -11.62
C VAL A 136 -4.13 -4.41 -12.05
N GLU A 137 -3.67 -5.34 -12.89
CA GLU A 137 -2.28 -5.44 -13.33
C GLU A 137 -1.87 -4.27 -14.24
N THR A 138 -2.73 -3.92 -15.22
CA THR A 138 -2.47 -2.83 -16.17
C THR A 138 -3.04 -1.50 -15.71
N ARG A 139 -3.90 -1.51 -14.67
CA ARG A 139 -4.66 -0.35 -14.18
C ARG A 139 -5.55 0.31 -15.24
N VAL A 140 -6.05 -0.48 -16.18
CA VAL A 140 -6.96 -0.04 -17.22
C VAL A 140 -8.38 -0.45 -16.87
N ALA A 141 -9.31 0.50 -16.99
CA ALA A 141 -10.74 0.26 -16.85
C ALA A 141 -11.40 0.10 -18.21
N TYR A 142 -12.45 -0.72 -18.25
CA TYR A 142 -13.25 -0.98 -19.44
C TYR A 142 -14.74 -0.88 -19.09
N ILE A 143 -15.55 -0.32 -20.00
CA ILE A 143 -17.00 -0.46 -20.02
C ILE A 143 -17.37 -1.13 -21.34
N ASP A 144 -18.13 -2.23 -21.29
CA ASP A 144 -18.53 -3.02 -22.46
C ASP A 144 -17.34 -3.32 -23.39
N ALA A 145 -16.21 -3.73 -22.81
CA ALA A 145 -14.94 -4.01 -23.48
C ALA A 145 -14.26 -2.80 -24.15
N GLN A 146 -14.75 -1.58 -23.96
CA GLN A 146 -14.11 -0.35 -24.45
C GLN A 146 -13.24 0.26 -23.34
N PRO A 147 -11.94 0.56 -23.58
CA PRO A 147 -11.08 1.13 -22.58
C PRO A 147 -11.49 2.56 -22.21
N LEU A 148 -11.46 2.87 -20.93
CA LEU A 148 -11.69 4.21 -20.41
C LEU A 148 -10.35 4.96 -20.28
N ALA A 149 -10.31 6.17 -20.83
CA ALA A 149 -9.18 7.08 -20.63
C ALA A 149 -9.36 7.82 -19.29
N LEU A 150 -8.69 7.34 -18.26
CA LEU A 150 -8.72 7.92 -16.91
C LEU A 150 -7.35 8.51 -16.55
N SER A 151 -7.35 9.63 -15.85
CA SER A 151 -6.15 10.15 -15.20
C SER A 151 -5.69 9.22 -14.07
N VAL A 152 -4.47 9.40 -13.58
CA VAL A 152 -3.93 8.60 -12.47
C VAL A 152 -4.84 8.64 -11.24
N ARG A 153 -5.38 9.82 -10.90
CA ARG A 153 -6.26 9.99 -9.74
C ARG A 153 -7.65 9.40 -9.94
N GLU A 154 -8.22 9.54 -11.13
CA GLU A 154 -9.49 8.90 -11.49
C GLU A 154 -9.34 7.37 -11.44
N THR A 155 -8.22 6.84 -11.92
CA THR A 155 -7.91 5.40 -11.83
C THR A 155 -7.80 4.94 -10.37
N GLN A 156 -7.16 5.73 -9.49
CA GLN A 156 -7.04 5.43 -8.06
C GLN A 156 -8.41 5.43 -7.37
N LEU A 157 -9.23 6.44 -7.66
CA LEU A 157 -10.59 6.54 -7.13
C LEU A 157 -11.46 5.37 -7.57
N LEU A 158 -11.42 5.05 -8.87
CA LEU A 158 -12.18 3.94 -9.42
C LEU A 158 -11.78 2.61 -8.78
N GLU A 159 -10.49 2.34 -8.65
CA GLU A 159 -9.98 1.13 -7.98
C GLU A 159 -10.46 1.05 -6.53
N LEU A 160 -10.39 2.16 -5.77
CA LEU A 160 -10.87 2.23 -4.39
C LEU A 160 -12.36 1.88 -4.29
N LEU A 161 -13.18 2.46 -5.16
CA LEU A 161 -14.63 2.23 -5.16
C LEU A 161 -14.98 0.80 -5.59
N LEU A 162 -14.31 0.26 -6.61
CA LEU A 162 -14.52 -1.12 -7.07
C LEU A 162 -14.15 -2.16 -6.02
N ARG A 163 -13.06 -1.96 -5.27
CA ARG A 163 -12.68 -2.83 -4.14
C ARG A 163 -13.72 -2.83 -3.02
N ARG A 164 -14.55 -1.80 -2.96
CA ARG A 164 -15.63 -1.63 -1.98
C ARG A 164 -17.02 -1.65 -2.63
N CYS A 165 -17.13 -2.30 -3.80
CA CYS A 165 -18.40 -2.41 -4.51
C CYS A 165 -19.51 -2.93 -3.60
N GLY A 166 -20.67 -2.25 -3.61
CA GLY A 166 -21.81 -2.53 -2.72
C GLY A 166 -21.68 -1.99 -1.29
N LYS A 167 -20.61 -1.27 -0.94
CA LYS A 167 -20.42 -0.63 0.36
C LYS A 167 -20.41 0.89 0.23
N VAL A 168 -20.90 1.59 1.26
CA VAL A 168 -20.73 3.04 1.37
C VAL A 168 -19.27 3.35 1.72
N VAL A 169 -18.64 4.21 0.93
CA VAL A 169 -17.29 4.68 1.20
C VAL A 169 -17.38 6.12 1.73
N PRO A 170 -16.97 6.39 2.99
CA PRO A 170 -16.95 7.75 3.52
C PRO A 170 -16.03 8.66 2.69
N LYS A 171 -16.44 9.94 2.51
CA LYS A 171 -15.65 10.94 1.78
C LYS A 171 -14.23 11.09 2.35
N THR A 172 -14.09 11.08 3.67
CA THR A 172 -12.81 11.14 4.36
C THR A 172 -11.85 10.03 3.95
N VAL A 173 -12.37 8.81 3.76
CA VAL A 173 -11.55 7.67 3.27
C VAL A 173 -11.07 7.89 1.84
N VAL A 174 -11.89 8.54 1.00
CA VAL A 174 -11.50 8.89 -0.38
C VAL A 174 -10.45 9.99 -0.36
N GLU A 175 -10.62 11.00 0.45
CA GLU A 175 -9.68 12.12 0.64
C GLU A 175 -8.32 11.61 1.11
N ASP A 176 -8.29 10.81 2.16
CA ASP A 176 -7.07 10.23 2.72
C ASP A 176 -6.31 9.39 1.69
N GLN A 177 -7.02 8.58 0.88
CA GLN A 177 -6.40 7.70 -0.09
C GLN A 177 -5.90 8.41 -1.36
N LEU A 178 -6.55 9.50 -1.76
CA LEU A 178 -6.19 10.23 -2.98
C LEU A 178 -5.17 11.35 -2.74
N PHE A 179 -5.19 11.97 -1.57
CA PHE A 179 -4.46 13.21 -1.32
C PHE A 179 -3.44 13.15 -0.17
N GLY A 180 -3.54 12.16 0.73
CA GLY A 180 -2.67 12.07 1.93
C GLY A 180 -3.03 13.09 3.01
N LEU A 181 -2.29 13.07 4.14
CA LEU A 181 -2.53 13.95 5.30
C LEU A 181 -2.14 15.42 5.06
N ASP A 182 -1.23 15.70 4.13
CA ASP A 182 -0.63 17.03 3.92
C ASP A 182 -1.34 17.89 2.88
N SER A 183 -2.48 17.46 2.35
CA SER A 183 -3.16 18.25 1.34
C SER A 183 -4.19 19.19 1.94
N ASP A 184 -3.85 20.46 2.11
CA ASP A 184 -4.77 21.62 2.20
C ASP A 184 -5.61 21.78 0.90
N LEU A 185 -6.03 20.68 0.28
CA LEU A 185 -6.91 20.72 -0.88
C LEU A 185 -8.31 21.02 -0.38
N GLY A 186 -8.86 22.12 -0.89
CA GLY A 186 -10.19 22.60 -0.52
C GLY A 186 -11.24 21.47 -0.57
N SER A 187 -12.23 21.60 0.29
CA SER A 187 -13.32 20.66 0.63
C SER A 187 -14.03 19.96 -0.55
N ASN A 188 -13.78 20.36 -1.81
CA ASN A 188 -14.49 19.92 -3.01
C ASN A 188 -13.63 19.11 -3.99
N ALA A 189 -12.41 18.71 -3.59
CA ALA A 189 -11.50 18.00 -4.51
C ALA A 189 -12.04 16.62 -4.95
N VAL A 190 -12.71 15.90 -4.05
CA VAL A 190 -13.32 14.59 -4.35
C VAL A 190 -14.50 14.71 -5.30
N GLU A 191 -15.37 15.72 -5.09
CA GLU A 191 -16.55 15.96 -5.93
C GLU A 191 -16.17 16.18 -7.40
N VAL A 192 -15.05 16.87 -7.65
CA VAL A 192 -14.56 17.12 -9.02
C VAL A 192 -14.24 15.80 -9.74
N TYR A 193 -13.71 14.80 -9.02
CA TYR A 193 -13.40 13.49 -9.63
C TYR A 193 -14.61 12.57 -9.75
N ILE A 194 -15.64 12.76 -8.91
CA ILE A 194 -16.87 11.95 -8.98
C ILE A 194 -17.80 12.45 -10.10
N HIS A 195 -17.77 13.74 -10.43
CA HIS A 195 -18.63 14.35 -11.46
C HIS A 195 -18.05 14.32 -12.88
N ARG A 196 -16.85 13.82 -13.05
CA ARG A 196 -16.23 13.58 -14.38
C ARG A 196 -16.51 12.17 -14.88
#